data_e5522563b12997ec5570c0b5f8d1412b
#
_entry.id   e5522563b12997ec5570c0b5f8d1412b
#
_cell.length_a   1.000
_cell.length_b   1.000
_cell.length_c   1.000
_cell.angle_alpha   90.00
_cell.angle_beta   90.00
_cell.angle_gamma   90.00
#
_symmetry.space_group_name_H-M   'P 1'
#
loop_
_entity.id
_entity.type
_entity.pdbx_description
1 polymer ?
#
loop_
_entity_poly.entity_id
_entity_poly.type
_entity_poly.pdbx_seq_one_letter_code
_entity_poly.pdbx_strand_id
1 'polypeptide(L)'
;MAPDSFNSWQLWAVLSAVFAALTAIFAKVGVEGINSDLATLVRTVIVLIALTLILLATGQLTHPGPITARSWLFLLLSGLGTGASWLCYFRALKLGPATLVAPIDKLSVVLVALFGVAFLGERPTWNGWLGIALISAGAVLIAVKS
;
A
#
# COMPACT_ATOMS: atom_id res chain seq x y z
N MET A 1 -7.43 -1.90 32.87
CA MET A 1 -6.24 -1.89 32.01
C MET A 1 -6.65 -1.23 30.72
N ALA A 2 -6.21 0.01 30.46
CA ALA A 2 -6.41 0.61 29.14
C ALA A 2 -5.56 -0.21 28.15
N PRO A 3 -6.08 -0.60 26.98
CA PRO A 3 -5.28 -1.26 25.96
C PRO A 3 -4.19 -0.27 25.55
N ASP A 4 -2.93 -0.72 25.60
CA ASP A 4 -1.79 0.06 25.16
C ASP A 4 -2.05 0.50 23.71
N SER A 5 -2.40 1.79 23.55
CA SER A 5 -2.80 2.38 22.26
C SER A 5 -1.72 2.26 21.18
N PHE A 6 -0.47 2.04 21.57
CA PHE A 6 0.65 1.79 20.66
C PHE A 6 0.68 0.39 20.04
N ASN A 7 -0.12 -0.56 20.54
CA ASN A 7 -0.15 -1.95 20.07
C ASN A 7 -1.41 -2.28 19.25
N SER A 8 -2.23 -1.28 18.94
CA SER A 8 -3.44 -1.50 18.14
C SER A 8 -3.12 -1.44 16.64
N TRP A 9 -3.52 -2.46 15.89
CA TRP A 9 -3.38 -2.50 14.44
C TRP A 9 -4.06 -1.29 13.76
N GLN A 10 -5.11 -0.74 14.38
CA GLN A 10 -5.83 0.43 13.88
C GLN A 10 -4.93 1.67 13.83
N LEU A 11 -4.11 1.91 14.87
CA LEU A 11 -3.17 3.03 14.87
C LEU A 11 -2.19 2.93 13.72
N TRP A 12 -1.60 1.77 13.52
CA TRP A 12 -0.66 1.53 12.41
C TRP A 12 -1.32 1.66 11.04
N ALA A 13 -2.58 1.23 10.91
CA ALA A 13 -3.34 1.39 9.68
C ALA A 13 -3.62 2.88 9.37
N VAL A 14 -3.97 3.69 10.38
CA VAL A 14 -4.18 5.14 10.21
C VAL A 14 -2.87 5.84 9.85
N LEU A 15 -1.77 5.54 10.53
CA LEU A 15 -0.46 6.09 10.19
C LEU A 15 -0.05 5.73 8.76
N SER A 16 -0.26 4.48 8.35
CA SER A 16 -0.03 4.04 6.98
C SER A 16 -0.86 4.85 5.97
N ALA A 17 -2.13 5.15 6.27
CA ALA A 17 -2.98 5.95 5.40
C ALA A 17 -2.47 7.40 5.26
N VAL A 18 -1.99 8.01 6.37
CA VAL A 18 -1.38 9.36 6.34
C VAL A 18 -0.14 9.37 5.45
N PHE A 19 0.78 8.42 5.63
CA PHE A 19 1.97 8.34 4.80
C PHE A 19 1.66 8.00 3.34
N ALA A 20 0.61 7.21 3.08
CA ALA A 20 0.15 6.93 1.73
C ALA A 20 -0.37 8.20 1.03
N ALA A 21 -1.10 9.06 1.76
CA ALA A 21 -1.56 10.35 1.24
C ALA A 21 -0.39 11.28 0.89
N LEU A 22 0.59 11.43 1.79
CA LEU A 22 1.80 12.21 1.53
C LEU A 22 2.57 11.65 0.32
N THR A 23 2.68 10.32 0.24
CA THR A 23 3.30 9.63 -0.89
C THR A 23 2.61 9.97 -2.21
N ALA A 24 1.27 9.97 -2.26
CA ALA A 24 0.53 10.29 -3.48
C ALA A 24 0.82 11.72 -3.97
N ILE A 25 0.86 12.68 -3.06
CA ILE A 25 1.14 14.09 -3.40
C ILE A 25 2.59 14.26 -3.86
N PHE A 26 3.56 13.73 -3.10
CA PHE A 26 4.98 13.84 -3.49
C PHE A 26 5.27 13.08 -4.79
N ALA A 27 4.65 11.91 -5.00
CA ALA A 27 4.79 11.17 -6.25
C ALA A 27 4.20 11.93 -7.43
N LYS A 28 3.04 12.60 -7.27
CA LYS A 28 2.44 13.42 -8.32
C LYS A 28 3.39 14.53 -8.78
N VAL A 29 3.98 15.27 -7.83
CA VAL A 29 4.97 16.30 -8.13
C VAL A 29 6.25 15.69 -8.72
N GLY A 30 6.74 14.61 -8.13
CA GLY A 30 8.00 13.96 -8.52
C GLY A 30 7.97 13.30 -9.90
N VAL A 31 6.79 12.95 -10.44
CA VAL A 31 6.67 12.30 -11.75
C VAL A 31 6.55 13.33 -12.90
N GLU A 32 6.38 14.61 -12.58
CA GLU A 32 6.32 15.67 -13.57
C GLU A 32 7.66 15.79 -14.31
N GLY A 33 7.61 15.82 -15.63
CA GLY A 33 8.79 16.02 -16.49
C GLY A 33 9.70 14.79 -16.65
N ILE A 34 9.48 13.67 -15.94
CA ILE A 34 10.30 12.47 -16.06
C ILE A 34 9.49 11.24 -16.48
N ASN A 35 10.18 10.18 -16.86
CA ASN A 35 9.55 8.89 -17.15
C ASN A 35 9.00 8.28 -15.86
N SER A 36 7.73 7.83 -15.87
CA SER A 36 7.05 7.25 -14.70
C SER A 36 7.75 6.00 -14.15
N ASP A 37 8.31 5.18 -15.03
CA ASP A 37 8.98 3.94 -14.63
C ASP A 37 10.32 4.25 -13.96
N LEU A 38 11.03 5.28 -14.46
CA LEU A 38 12.24 5.79 -13.83
C LEU A 38 11.93 6.40 -12.45
N ALA A 39 10.84 7.17 -12.33
CA ALA A 39 10.40 7.72 -11.04
C ALA A 39 10.10 6.60 -10.04
N THR A 40 9.45 5.52 -10.50
CA THR A 40 9.19 4.34 -9.67
C THR A 40 10.49 3.68 -9.21
N LEU A 41 11.47 3.52 -10.09
CA LEU A 41 12.77 2.93 -9.75
C LEU A 41 13.52 3.79 -8.71
N VAL A 42 13.66 5.09 -8.96
CA VAL A 42 14.32 6.02 -8.03
C VAL A 42 13.70 5.97 -6.64
N ARG A 43 12.36 6.04 -6.57
CA ARG A 43 11.63 5.91 -5.31
C ARG A 43 11.89 4.58 -4.61
N THR A 44 11.92 3.48 -5.35
CA THR A 44 12.15 2.14 -4.79
C THR A 44 13.55 2.04 -4.17
N VAL A 45 14.57 2.59 -4.83
CA VAL A 45 15.92 2.66 -4.28
C VAL A 45 15.96 3.47 -2.99
N ILE A 46 15.29 4.64 -2.95
CA ILE A 46 15.21 5.46 -1.74
C ILE A 46 14.53 4.68 -0.59
N VAL A 47 13.43 3.97 -0.87
CA VAL A 47 12.73 3.13 0.13
C VAL A 47 13.65 2.02 0.63
N LEU A 48 14.38 1.35 -0.26
CA LEU A 48 15.33 0.30 0.12
C LEU A 48 16.42 0.85 1.05
N ILE A 49 17.02 1.97 0.70
CA ILE A 49 18.05 2.62 1.53
C ILE A 49 17.48 3.00 2.90
N ALA A 50 16.31 3.66 2.94
CA ALA A 50 15.68 4.09 4.18
C ALA A 50 15.38 2.91 5.12
N LEU A 51 14.80 1.83 4.59
CA LEU A 51 14.51 0.63 5.38
C LEU A 51 15.79 -0.05 5.88
N THR A 52 16.82 -0.14 5.04
CA THR A 52 18.12 -0.70 5.44
C THR A 52 18.73 0.11 6.59
N LEU A 53 18.72 1.44 6.50
CA LEU A 53 19.24 2.31 7.56
C LEU A 53 18.45 2.17 8.87
N ILE A 54 17.13 2.07 8.80
CA ILE A 54 16.28 1.84 9.98
C ILE A 54 16.63 0.50 10.63
N LEU A 55 16.75 -0.57 9.86
CA LEU A 55 17.08 -1.90 10.38
C LEU A 55 18.49 -1.95 10.98
N LEU A 56 19.46 -1.25 10.38
CA LEU A 56 20.79 -1.11 10.94
C LEU A 56 20.77 -0.32 12.26
N ALA A 57 20.07 0.81 12.30
CA ALA A 57 19.98 1.65 13.48
C ALA A 57 19.26 0.97 14.65
N THR A 58 18.29 0.09 14.35
CA THR A 58 17.54 -0.69 15.36
C THR A 58 18.21 -2.04 15.70
N GLY A 59 19.33 -2.39 15.06
CA GLY A 59 20.03 -3.66 15.29
C GLY A 59 19.30 -4.90 14.75
N GLN A 60 18.18 -4.74 14.06
CA GLN A 60 17.35 -5.87 13.59
C GLN A 60 17.97 -6.61 12.41
N LEU A 61 18.92 -5.99 11.69
CA LEU A 61 19.59 -6.62 10.55
C LEU A 61 20.69 -7.60 10.99
N THR A 62 21.22 -7.46 12.21
CA THR A 62 22.38 -8.25 12.69
C THR A 62 22.03 -9.67 13.08
N HIS A 63 20.78 -9.96 13.37
CA HIS A 63 20.31 -11.29 13.78
C HIS A 63 18.98 -11.64 13.11
N PRO A 64 18.92 -11.75 11.78
CA PRO A 64 17.72 -12.25 11.12
C PRO A 64 17.54 -13.72 11.52
N GLY A 65 16.41 -14.01 12.16
CA GLY A 65 16.03 -15.42 12.41
C GLY A 65 15.89 -16.19 11.07
N PRO A 66 15.85 -17.52 11.10
CA PRO A 66 15.74 -18.32 9.88
C PRO A 66 14.42 -17.99 9.15
N ILE A 67 14.54 -17.49 7.94
CA ILE A 67 13.39 -17.23 7.07
C ILE A 67 13.07 -18.53 6.33
N THR A 68 11.85 -19.05 6.47
CA THR A 68 11.44 -20.27 5.79
C THR A 68 11.36 -20.10 4.28
N ALA A 69 11.54 -21.17 3.50
CA ALA A 69 11.38 -21.13 2.05
C ALA A 69 9.98 -20.65 1.62
N ARG A 70 8.96 -21.01 2.39
CA ARG A 70 7.59 -20.51 2.18
C ARG A 70 7.51 -19.00 2.34
N SER A 71 8.11 -18.45 3.39
CA SER A 71 8.13 -16.99 3.61
C SER A 71 8.88 -16.28 2.49
N TRP A 72 10.01 -16.81 2.04
CA TRP A 72 10.74 -16.28 0.89
C TRP A 72 9.89 -16.22 -0.37
N LEU A 73 9.17 -17.30 -0.69
CA LEU A 73 8.30 -17.35 -1.85
C LEU A 73 7.22 -16.26 -1.80
N PHE A 74 6.49 -16.16 -0.66
CA PHE A 74 5.41 -15.19 -0.54
C PHE A 74 5.91 -13.74 -0.47
N LEU A 75 7.06 -13.48 0.14
CA LEU A 75 7.69 -12.16 0.12
C LEU A 75 8.15 -11.78 -1.29
N LEU A 76 8.70 -12.71 -2.08
CA LEU A 76 9.03 -12.47 -3.47
C LEU A 76 7.80 -12.11 -4.30
N LEU A 77 6.72 -12.91 -4.19
CA LEU A 77 5.46 -12.65 -4.89
C LEU A 77 4.85 -11.30 -4.48
N SER A 78 4.88 -10.98 -3.20
CA SER A 78 4.43 -9.69 -2.66
C SER A 78 5.26 -8.53 -3.20
N GLY A 79 6.60 -8.68 -3.25
CA GLY A 79 7.49 -7.67 -3.81
C GLY A 79 7.23 -7.42 -5.30
N LEU A 80 7.05 -8.48 -6.09
CA LEU A 80 6.70 -8.37 -7.51
C LEU A 80 5.33 -7.70 -7.71
N GLY A 81 4.33 -8.08 -6.90
CA GLY A 81 3.01 -7.46 -6.89
C GLY A 81 3.08 -5.96 -6.55
N THR A 82 3.88 -5.59 -5.55
CA THR A 82 4.11 -4.19 -5.18
C THR A 82 4.78 -3.42 -6.32
N GLY A 83 5.81 -3.97 -6.95
CA GLY A 83 6.48 -3.35 -8.09
C GLY A 83 5.54 -3.10 -9.25
N ALA A 84 4.75 -4.10 -9.64
CA ALA A 84 3.75 -3.97 -10.70
C ALA A 84 2.68 -2.91 -10.35
N SER A 85 2.17 -2.92 -9.13
CA SER A 85 1.21 -1.93 -8.63
C SER A 85 1.78 -0.51 -8.71
N TRP A 86 3.01 -0.30 -8.28
CA TRP A 86 3.64 1.02 -8.32
C TRP A 86 3.91 1.53 -9.72
N LEU A 87 4.31 0.66 -10.66
CA LEU A 87 4.44 1.04 -12.07
C LEU A 87 3.10 1.54 -12.63
N CYS A 88 2.01 0.82 -12.37
CA CYS A 88 0.67 1.24 -12.78
C CYS A 88 0.26 2.55 -12.09
N TYR A 89 0.48 2.68 -10.78
CA TYR A 89 0.10 3.84 -10.00
C TYR A 89 0.84 5.12 -10.45
N PHE A 90 2.14 5.05 -10.69
CA PHE A 90 2.93 6.19 -11.16
C PHE A 90 2.56 6.61 -12.59
N ARG A 91 2.23 5.65 -13.46
CA ARG A 91 1.68 5.95 -14.78
C ARG A 91 0.34 6.64 -14.68
N ALA A 92 -0.54 6.18 -13.80
CA ALA A 92 -1.83 6.82 -13.54
C ALA A 92 -1.66 8.25 -13.01
N LEU A 93 -0.76 8.47 -12.04
CA LEU A 93 -0.45 9.80 -11.51
C LEU A 93 0.13 10.75 -12.57
N LYS A 94 0.87 10.23 -13.54
CA LYS A 94 1.38 11.04 -14.65
C LYS A 94 0.26 11.49 -15.58
N LEU A 95 -0.73 10.65 -15.82
CA LEU A 95 -1.83 10.89 -16.74
C LEU A 95 -3.01 11.63 -16.11
N GLY A 96 -3.23 11.47 -14.80
CA GLY A 96 -4.40 12.01 -14.10
C GLY A 96 -4.07 12.74 -12.79
N PRO A 97 -5.03 13.48 -12.24
CA PRO A 97 -4.89 14.15 -10.95
C PRO A 97 -4.87 13.13 -9.80
N ALA A 98 -4.04 13.38 -8.78
CA ALA A 98 -3.91 12.49 -7.63
C ALA A 98 -5.23 12.28 -6.87
N THR A 99 -6.10 13.29 -6.87
CA THR A 99 -7.43 13.25 -6.24
C THR A 99 -8.39 12.23 -6.86
N LEU A 100 -8.17 11.85 -8.11
CA LEU A 100 -8.93 10.82 -8.84
C LEU A 100 -8.22 9.47 -8.78
N VAL A 101 -6.91 9.46 -8.98
CA VAL A 101 -6.11 8.22 -9.02
C VAL A 101 -6.10 7.52 -7.67
N ALA A 102 -5.90 8.24 -6.57
CA ALA A 102 -5.78 7.64 -5.25
C ALA A 102 -7.06 6.93 -4.77
N PRO A 103 -8.28 7.48 -4.94
CA PRO A 103 -9.51 6.75 -4.61
C PRO A 103 -9.73 5.50 -5.46
N ILE A 104 -9.42 5.55 -6.76
CA ILE A 104 -9.56 4.38 -7.65
C ILE A 104 -8.61 3.26 -7.23
N ASP A 105 -7.38 3.59 -6.86
CA ASP A 105 -6.41 2.62 -6.31
C ASP A 105 -6.97 1.89 -5.08
N LYS A 106 -7.81 2.56 -4.27
CA LYS A 106 -8.46 1.95 -3.09
C LYS A 106 -9.54 0.93 -3.42
N LEU A 107 -9.93 0.74 -4.69
CA LEU A 107 -10.75 -0.42 -5.10
C LEU A 107 -10.04 -1.76 -4.82
N SER A 108 -8.73 -1.75 -4.64
CA SER A 108 -7.97 -2.89 -4.13
C SER A 108 -8.51 -3.46 -2.82
N VAL A 109 -9.18 -2.65 -1.98
CA VAL A 109 -9.80 -3.11 -0.72
C VAL A 109 -10.84 -4.21 -0.95
N VAL A 110 -11.58 -4.14 -2.06
CA VAL A 110 -12.56 -5.19 -2.43
C VAL A 110 -11.84 -6.50 -2.72
N LEU A 111 -10.77 -6.44 -3.53
CA LEU A 111 -9.99 -7.62 -3.89
C LEU A 111 -9.31 -8.23 -2.66
N VAL A 112 -8.78 -7.39 -1.75
CA VAL A 112 -8.21 -7.86 -0.48
C VAL A 112 -9.27 -8.56 0.36
N ALA A 113 -10.49 -8.03 0.47
CA ALA A 113 -11.57 -8.68 1.22
C ALA A 113 -11.98 -10.02 0.59
N LEU A 114 -12.13 -10.07 -0.74
CA LEU A 114 -12.46 -11.31 -1.44
C LEU A 114 -11.36 -12.37 -1.29
N PHE A 115 -10.10 -11.99 -1.45
CA PHE A 115 -8.96 -12.89 -1.28
C PHE A 115 -8.75 -13.31 0.19
N GLY A 116 -8.98 -12.39 1.14
CA GLY A 116 -8.94 -12.70 2.57
C GLY A 116 -9.95 -13.78 2.95
N VAL A 117 -11.17 -13.68 2.44
CA VAL A 117 -12.20 -14.72 2.63
C VAL A 117 -11.80 -16.02 1.93
N ALA A 118 -11.37 -15.95 0.65
CA ALA A 118 -11.15 -17.13 -0.17
C ALA A 118 -9.89 -17.92 0.22
N PHE A 119 -8.80 -17.24 0.56
CA PHE A 119 -7.49 -17.86 0.77
C PHE A 119 -7.01 -17.85 2.23
N LEU A 120 -7.44 -16.87 3.02
CA LEU A 120 -7.03 -16.74 4.43
C LEU A 120 -8.12 -17.22 5.40
N GLY A 121 -9.33 -17.48 4.91
CA GLY A 121 -10.45 -17.90 5.75
C GLY A 121 -11.00 -16.80 6.66
N GLU A 122 -10.70 -15.54 6.34
CA GLU A 122 -11.22 -14.39 7.09
C GLU A 122 -12.74 -14.30 6.97
N ARG A 123 -13.39 -13.80 8.03
CA ARG A 123 -14.86 -13.65 8.07
C ARG A 123 -15.21 -12.21 8.43
N PRO A 124 -15.24 -11.29 7.46
CA PRO A 124 -15.64 -9.92 7.72
C PRO A 124 -17.07 -9.88 8.27
N THR A 125 -17.32 -8.99 9.23
CA THR A 125 -18.66 -8.76 9.76
C THR A 125 -19.54 -8.09 8.71
N TRP A 126 -20.86 -8.07 8.92
CA TRP A 126 -21.80 -7.33 8.05
C TRP A 126 -21.41 -5.85 7.92
N ASN A 127 -21.01 -5.22 9.04
CA ASN A 127 -20.52 -3.84 9.02
C ASN A 127 -19.24 -3.69 8.19
N GLY A 128 -18.36 -4.70 8.19
CA GLY A 128 -17.17 -4.73 7.35
C GLY A 128 -17.53 -4.73 5.86
N TRP A 129 -18.45 -5.59 5.44
CA TRP A 129 -18.92 -5.64 4.06
C TRP A 129 -19.60 -4.34 3.63
N LEU A 130 -20.42 -3.75 4.51
CA LEU A 130 -21.06 -2.45 4.26
C LEU A 130 -20.00 -1.35 4.08
N GLY A 131 -18.98 -1.30 4.95
CA GLY A 131 -17.88 -0.35 4.83
C GLY A 131 -17.11 -0.49 3.51
N ILE A 132 -16.79 -1.72 3.09
CA ILE A 132 -16.13 -2.01 1.81
C ILE A 132 -17.00 -1.53 0.63
N ALA A 133 -18.32 -1.81 0.67
CA ALA A 133 -19.24 -1.38 -0.36
C ALA A 133 -19.33 0.15 -0.47
N LEU A 134 -19.36 0.87 0.66
CA LEU A 134 -19.38 2.33 0.68
C LEU A 134 -18.10 2.95 0.12
N ILE A 135 -16.93 2.43 0.49
CA ILE A 135 -15.64 2.88 -0.06
C ILE A 135 -15.61 2.66 -1.57
N SER A 136 -16.07 1.49 -2.02
CA SER A 136 -16.09 1.13 -3.45
C SER A 136 -17.05 2.02 -4.24
N ALA A 137 -18.25 2.25 -3.73
CA ALA A 137 -19.22 3.14 -4.34
C ALA A 137 -18.69 4.58 -4.45
N GLY A 138 -18.05 5.09 -3.38
CA GLY A 138 -17.40 6.40 -3.40
C GLY A 138 -16.30 6.50 -4.45
N ALA A 139 -15.43 5.49 -4.55
CA ALA A 139 -14.36 5.47 -5.55
C ALA A 139 -14.91 5.44 -7.00
N VAL A 140 -15.96 4.64 -7.24
CA VAL A 140 -16.61 4.58 -8.56
C VAL A 140 -17.29 5.91 -8.91
N LEU A 141 -17.97 6.54 -7.95
CA LEU A 141 -18.60 7.86 -8.17
C LEU A 141 -17.58 8.93 -8.56
N ILE A 142 -16.38 8.90 -7.96
CA ILE A 142 -15.29 9.81 -8.32
C ILE A 142 -14.81 9.51 -9.75
N ALA A 143 -14.68 8.25 -10.12
CA ALA A 143 -14.20 7.83 -11.44
C ALA A 143 -15.16 8.21 -12.59
N VAL A 144 -16.47 8.14 -12.35
CA VAL A 144 -17.50 8.36 -13.40
C VAL A 144 -17.74 9.85 -13.70
N LYS A 145 -17.45 10.75 -12.76
CA LYS A 145 -17.68 12.20 -12.91
C LYS A 145 -16.46 12.99 -13.42
N SER A 146 -15.44 12.30 -13.89
CA SER A 146 -14.14 12.94 -14.29
C SER A 146 -14.04 13.14 -15.79
#